data_76e1805f85e61a0311aef73f56e5e595
#
_entry.id   76e1805f85e61a0311aef73f56e5e595
#
_cell.length_a   1.000
_cell.length_b   1.000
_cell.length_c   1.000
_cell.angle_alpha   90.00
_cell.angle_beta   90.00
_cell.angle_gamma   90.00
#
_symmetry.space_group_name_H-M   'P 1'
#
loop_
_entity.id
_entity.type
_entity.pdbx_description
1 polymer ?
#
loop_
_entity_poly.entity_id
_entity_poly.type
_entity_poly.pdbx_seq_one_letter_code
_entity_poly.pdbx_strand_id
1 'polypeptide(L)'
;TFIYSKYKTKTDVQRCLIKTFQYIGGVTKETLTDNMSSIVNTKEKKFFKEFISFAKDIGFQPKKCKVKHPFTKGKDESCNRFMSWLIPYNGEFETEEDLIKIIENINLKVNRQINETIGVPPIMLFQKEKEYLKPLPSNKVLNSYLYDTQTSKVSNESLFYYKGSKYSVPTKFINHTLNLREENNKLYVYYNKDLITIHNISNKYINYKQEHYNEGFMNILKNKTQDEIDTIARKNLDLINRLSEV
;
A
#
# COMPACT_ATOMS: atom_id res chain seq x y z
N THR A 1 16.86 -1.11 -10.89
CA THR A 1 15.90 -2.18 -10.55
C THR A 1 14.63 -2.02 -11.36
N PHE A 2 13.94 -3.12 -11.68
CA PHE A 2 12.62 -3.17 -12.31
C PHE A 2 11.60 -3.57 -11.27
N ILE A 3 10.45 -2.90 -11.27
CA ILE A 3 9.32 -3.19 -10.38
C ILE A 3 8.07 -3.37 -11.24
N TYR A 4 7.39 -4.48 -11.07
CA TYR A 4 6.14 -4.77 -11.78
C TYR A 4 4.99 -3.89 -11.27
N SER A 5 4.19 -3.39 -12.20
CA SER A 5 2.92 -2.73 -11.92
C SER A 5 1.88 -3.09 -12.98
N LYS A 6 0.71 -3.48 -12.54
CA LYS A 6 -0.40 -3.87 -13.43
C LYS A 6 -1.00 -2.66 -14.18
N TYR A 7 -1.00 -1.50 -13.54
CA TYR A 7 -1.56 -0.27 -14.09
C TYR A 7 -0.53 0.87 -14.06
N LYS A 8 -0.90 2.00 -14.68
CA LYS A 8 -0.05 3.21 -14.77
C LYS A 8 -0.70 4.41 -14.08
N THR A 9 -1.44 4.16 -12.99
CA THR A 9 -2.09 5.21 -12.23
C THR A 9 -1.09 5.98 -11.35
N LYS A 10 -1.51 7.10 -10.80
CA LYS A 10 -0.73 7.87 -9.83
C LYS A 10 -0.33 6.99 -8.63
N THR A 11 -1.25 6.22 -8.12
CA THR A 11 -1.02 5.32 -6.97
C THR A 11 0.00 4.24 -7.31
N ASP A 12 -0.05 3.68 -8.52
CA ASP A 12 0.93 2.68 -8.94
C ASP A 12 2.34 3.25 -9.03
N VAL A 13 2.50 4.48 -9.55
CA VAL A 13 3.81 5.15 -9.57
C VAL A 13 4.34 5.37 -8.15
N GLN A 14 3.49 5.79 -7.21
CA GLN A 14 3.88 5.97 -5.81
C GLN A 14 4.31 4.64 -5.18
N ARG A 15 3.56 3.56 -5.40
CA ARG A 15 3.89 2.21 -4.93
C ARG A 15 5.20 1.69 -5.51
N CYS A 16 5.42 1.87 -6.81
CA CYS A 16 6.67 1.47 -7.47
C CYS A 16 7.88 2.23 -6.89
N LEU A 17 7.75 3.53 -6.65
CA LEU A 17 8.80 4.32 -6.03
C LEU A 17 9.11 3.84 -4.61
N ILE A 18 8.09 3.57 -3.78
CA ILE A 18 8.30 3.02 -2.44
C ILE A 18 9.00 1.66 -2.49
N LYS A 19 8.53 0.74 -3.33
CA LYS A 19 9.17 -0.57 -3.51
C LYS A 19 10.63 -0.43 -3.97
N THR A 20 10.90 0.54 -4.86
CA THR A 20 12.27 0.84 -5.29
C THR A 20 13.12 1.32 -4.12
N PHE A 21 12.64 2.26 -3.30
CA PHE A 21 13.37 2.76 -2.13
C PHE A 21 13.58 1.66 -1.07
N GLN A 22 12.62 0.78 -0.87
CA GLN A 22 12.78 -0.40 -0.01
C GLN A 22 13.83 -1.37 -0.55
N TYR A 23 13.84 -1.64 -1.86
CA TYR A 23 14.80 -2.50 -2.51
C TYR A 23 16.25 -1.99 -2.39
N ILE A 24 16.45 -0.68 -2.60
CA ILE A 24 17.80 -0.06 -2.45
C ILE A 24 18.17 0.24 -1.00
N GLY A 25 17.24 0.10 -0.05
CA GLY A 25 17.47 0.27 1.38
C GLY A 25 17.52 1.73 1.85
N GLY A 26 16.96 2.67 1.10
CA GLY A 26 16.90 4.09 1.49
C GLY A 26 16.31 4.98 0.41
N VAL A 27 16.18 6.28 0.70
CA VAL A 27 15.57 7.27 -0.17
C VAL A 27 16.64 8.16 -0.80
N THR A 28 16.60 8.31 -2.11
CA THR A 28 17.49 9.22 -2.85
C THR A 28 17.19 10.69 -2.52
N LYS A 29 18.21 11.55 -2.56
CA LYS A 29 18.02 13.02 -2.38
C LYS A 29 17.07 13.58 -3.44
N GLU A 30 17.25 13.14 -4.69
CA GLU A 30 16.50 13.59 -5.86
C GLU A 30 16.07 12.39 -6.69
N THR A 31 14.86 12.46 -7.26
CA THR A 31 14.35 11.45 -8.17
C THR A 31 13.93 12.12 -9.48
N LEU A 32 14.64 11.78 -10.55
CA LEU A 32 14.31 12.25 -11.89
C LEU A 32 13.21 11.36 -12.47
N THR A 33 12.09 11.96 -12.89
CA THR A 33 10.97 11.24 -13.48
C THR A 33 10.72 11.71 -14.90
N ASP A 34 10.17 10.83 -15.73
CA ASP A 34 9.60 11.20 -17.01
C ASP A 34 8.34 12.09 -16.82
N ASN A 35 7.93 12.77 -17.89
CA ASN A 35 6.73 13.63 -17.89
C ASN A 35 5.44 12.79 -17.99
N MET A 36 5.28 11.81 -17.12
CA MET A 36 4.11 10.93 -17.08
C MET A 36 2.85 11.71 -16.70
N SER A 37 1.78 11.57 -17.48
CA SER A 37 0.49 12.24 -17.23
C SER A 37 -0.16 11.85 -15.89
N SER A 38 0.23 10.72 -15.31
CA SER A 38 -0.25 10.28 -13.99
C SER A 38 0.29 11.12 -12.82
N ILE A 39 1.44 11.79 -12.98
CA ILE A 39 2.09 12.58 -11.92
C ILE A 39 2.37 14.03 -12.32
N VAL A 40 2.30 14.35 -13.60
CA VAL A 40 2.57 15.69 -14.16
C VAL A 40 1.33 16.20 -14.89
N ASN A 41 0.90 17.41 -14.56
CA ASN A 41 -0.08 18.14 -15.36
C ASN A 41 0.61 18.58 -16.68
N THR A 42 0.22 17.97 -17.80
CA THR A 42 0.83 18.20 -19.11
C THR A 42 0.59 19.61 -19.64
N LYS A 43 -0.52 20.27 -19.25
CA LYS A 43 -0.86 21.65 -19.65
C LYS A 43 0.02 22.66 -18.90
N GLU A 44 0.10 22.53 -17.58
CA GLU A 44 0.86 23.44 -16.72
C GLU A 44 2.34 23.08 -16.63
N LYS A 45 2.72 21.90 -17.11
CA LYS A 45 4.08 21.33 -16.99
C LYS A 45 4.58 21.31 -15.54
N LYS A 46 3.68 21.04 -14.58
CA LYS A 46 3.97 20.96 -13.14
C LYS A 46 3.55 19.61 -12.59
N PHE A 47 4.22 19.16 -11.55
CA PHE A 47 3.75 17.99 -10.79
C PHE A 47 2.40 18.29 -10.12
N PHE A 48 1.54 17.28 -10.04
CA PHE A 48 0.32 17.39 -9.24
C PHE A 48 0.65 17.61 -7.76
N LYS A 49 -0.19 18.37 -7.06
CA LYS A 49 0.01 18.70 -5.63
C LYS A 49 0.15 17.45 -4.76
N GLU A 50 -0.65 16.43 -5.04
CA GLU A 50 -0.61 15.16 -4.31
C GLU A 50 0.73 14.42 -4.50
N PHE A 51 1.35 14.50 -5.69
CA PHE A 51 2.66 13.91 -5.92
C PHE A 51 3.77 14.68 -5.19
N ILE A 52 3.65 16.00 -5.11
CA ILE A 52 4.56 16.84 -4.31
C ILE A 52 4.44 16.50 -2.82
N SER A 53 3.21 16.34 -2.30
CA SER A 53 2.98 15.93 -0.92
C SER A 53 3.59 14.56 -0.63
N PHE A 54 3.36 13.59 -1.51
CA PHE A 54 3.99 12.27 -1.44
C PHE A 54 5.52 12.36 -1.39
N ALA A 55 6.13 13.13 -2.30
CA ALA A 55 7.58 13.29 -2.34
C ALA A 55 8.14 13.88 -1.05
N LYS A 56 7.42 14.85 -0.46
CA LYS A 56 7.76 15.46 0.84
C LYS A 56 7.68 14.45 1.97
N ASP A 57 6.61 13.65 2.03
CA ASP A 57 6.39 12.64 3.08
C ASP A 57 7.42 11.50 3.01
N ILE A 58 7.83 11.13 1.80
CA ILE A 58 8.89 10.13 1.58
C ILE A 58 10.29 10.72 1.78
N GLY A 59 10.50 12.02 1.52
CA GLY A 59 11.74 12.71 1.77
C GLY A 59 12.65 12.91 0.56
N PHE A 60 12.14 12.82 -0.66
CA PHE A 60 12.91 13.09 -1.88
C PHE A 60 12.43 14.35 -2.60
N GLN A 61 13.31 14.93 -3.43
CA GLN A 61 12.96 16.03 -4.32
C GLN A 61 12.63 15.51 -5.72
N PRO A 62 11.39 15.65 -6.22
CA PRO A 62 11.05 15.21 -7.57
C PRO A 62 11.60 16.21 -8.60
N LYS A 63 12.25 15.68 -9.63
CA LYS A 63 12.73 16.41 -10.80
C LYS A 63 12.11 15.86 -12.07
N LYS A 64 11.83 16.70 -13.04
CA LYS A 64 11.31 16.30 -14.36
C LYS A 64 12.42 16.27 -15.39
N CYS A 65 12.35 15.32 -16.31
CA CYS A 65 13.16 15.37 -17.51
C CYS A 65 12.81 16.63 -18.33
N LYS A 66 13.85 17.29 -18.84
CA LYS A 66 13.65 18.41 -19.77
C LYS A 66 13.02 17.90 -21.06
N VAL A 67 11.99 18.59 -21.55
CA VAL A 67 11.33 18.25 -22.82
C VAL A 67 12.33 18.45 -23.96
N LYS A 68 12.41 17.45 -24.87
CA LYS A 68 13.31 17.45 -26.05
C LYS A 68 14.82 17.40 -25.74
N HIS A 69 15.24 16.91 -24.57
CA HIS A 69 16.64 16.63 -24.28
C HIS A 69 16.86 15.11 -24.12
N PRO A 70 17.20 14.39 -25.21
CA PRO A 70 17.34 12.92 -25.17
C PRO A 70 18.46 12.45 -24.24
N PHE A 71 19.51 13.24 -24.02
CA PHE A 71 20.62 12.89 -23.15
C PHE A 71 20.26 12.69 -21.67
N THR A 72 19.17 13.28 -21.20
CA THR A 72 18.69 13.07 -19.81
C THR A 72 18.05 11.70 -19.60
N LYS A 73 17.67 11.03 -20.70
CA LYS A 73 16.96 9.73 -20.69
C LYS A 73 17.81 8.55 -21.17
N GLY A 74 19.02 8.82 -21.67
CA GLY A 74 19.85 7.77 -22.28
C GLY A 74 20.19 6.59 -21.36
N LYS A 75 20.32 6.84 -20.04
CA LYS A 75 20.53 5.76 -19.04
C LYS A 75 19.29 4.89 -18.87
N ASP A 76 18.10 5.48 -18.86
CA ASP A 76 16.83 4.75 -18.73
C ASP A 76 16.55 3.92 -19.98
N GLU A 77 16.80 4.50 -21.17
CA GLU A 77 16.67 3.79 -22.44
C GLU A 77 17.65 2.61 -22.52
N SER A 78 18.89 2.80 -22.07
CA SER A 78 19.87 1.73 -21.96
C SER A 78 19.44 0.62 -20.98
N CYS A 79 18.79 0.97 -19.85
CA CYS A 79 18.24 0.01 -18.91
C CYS A 79 17.05 -0.75 -19.48
N ASN A 80 16.20 -0.10 -20.33
CA ASN A 80 15.02 -0.74 -20.89
C ASN A 80 15.33 -1.90 -21.83
N ARG A 81 16.52 -1.96 -22.44
CA ARG A 81 16.95 -3.13 -23.23
C ARG A 81 16.95 -4.43 -22.43
N PHE A 82 17.15 -4.36 -21.10
CA PHE A 82 17.08 -5.55 -20.24
C PHE A 82 15.66 -6.08 -20.07
N MET A 83 14.64 -5.31 -20.43
CA MET A 83 13.26 -5.80 -20.47
C MET A 83 13.07 -6.89 -21.53
N SER A 84 13.89 -6.92 -22.59
CA SER A 84 13.88 -8.02 -23.56
C SER A 84 14.26 -9.38 -22.95
N TRP A 85 14.90 -9.39 -21.79
CA TRP A 85 15.20 -10.62 -21.04
C TRP A 85 13.95 -11.28 -20.45
N LEU A 86 12.81 -10.60 -20.46
CA LEU A 86 11.51 -11.21 -20.13
C LEU A 86 10.96 -12.08 -21.29
N ILE A 87 11.38 -11.82 -22.52
CA ILE A 87 10.85 -12.51 -23.70
C ILE A 87 10.96 -14.04 -23.61
N PRO A 88 12.11 -14.63 -23.16
CA PRO A 88 12.24 -16.08 -23.03
C PRO A 88 11.25 -16.70 -22.04
N TYR A 89 10.73 -15.90 -21.09
CA TYR A 89 9.78 -16.36 -20.08
C TYR A 89 8.31 -16.19 -20.49
N ASN A 90 8.06 -15.83 -21.73
CA ASN A 90 6.69 -15.67 -22.23
C ASN A 90 5.96 -17.04 -22.21
N GLY A 91 4.89 -17.14 -21.40
CA GLY A 91 4.16 -18.39 -21.21
C GLY A 91 4.72 -19.32 -20.12
N GLU A 92 5.79 -18.94 -19.43
CA GLU A 92 6.40 -19.74 -18.35
C GLU A 92 5.90 -19.34 -16.94
N PHE A 93 4.97 -18.39 -16.83
CA PHE A 93 4.39 -17.99 -15.54
C PHE A 93 2.86 -18.03 -15.63
N GLU A 94 2.23 -18.50 -14.55
CA GLU A 94 0.77 -18.59 -14.44
C GLU A 94 0.20 -17.48 -13.54
N THR A 95 1.00 -16.98 -12.60
CA THR A 95 0.58 -15.98 -11.61
C THR A 95 1.40 -14.70 -11.68
N GLU A 96 0.85 -13.61 -11.09
CA GLU A 96 1.61 -12.35 -10.93
C GLU A 96 2.83 -12.55 -10.03
N GLU A 97 2.74 -13.42 -9.03
CA GLU A 97 3.84 -13.75 -8.12
C GLU A 97 5.01 -14.40 -8.87
N ASP A 98 4.73 -15.28 -9.82
CA ASP A 98 5.78 -15.92 -10.63
C ASP A 98 6.47 -14.91 -11.52
N LEU A 99 5.71 -14.01 -12.16
CA LEU A 99 6.27 -12.91 -12.93
C LEU A 99 7.16 -11.99 -12.08
N ILE A 100 6.74 -11.67 -10.85
CA ILE A 100 7.54 -10.87 -9.92
C ILE A 100 8.86 -11.56 -9.60
N LYS A 101 8.87 -12.87 -9.32
CA LYS A 101 10.10 -13.67 -9.08
C LYS A 101 11.05 -13.64 -10.28
N ILE A 102 10.51 -13.76 -11.50
CA ILE A 102 11.31 -13.66 -12.74
C ILE A 102 11.97 -12.29 -12.82
N ILE A 103 11.22 -11.20 -12.58
CA ILE A 103 11.74 -9.83 -12.59
C ILE A 103 12.83 -9.64 -11.53
N GLU A 104 12.63 -10.19 -10.32
CA GLU A 104 13.65 -10.15 -9.25
C GLU A 104 14.94 -10.85 -9.67
N ASN A 105 14.84 -12.02 -10.30
CA ASN A 105 15.99 -12.73 -10.84
C ASN A 105 16.72 -11.94 -11.93
N ILE A 106 15.97 -11.28 -12.82
CA ILE A 106 16.55 -10.39 -13.85
C ILE A 106 17.26 -9.21 -13.17
N ASN A 107 16.65 -8.59 -12.16
CA ASN A 107 17.28 -7.50 -11.40
C ASN A 107 18.62 -7.95 -10.78
N LEU A 108 18.66 -9.13 -10.16
CA LEU A 108 19.90 -9.68 -9.60
C LEU A 108 20.97 -9.91 -10.66
N LYS A 109 20.58 -10.50 -11.79
CA LYS A 109 21.48 -10.80 -12.91
C LYS A 109 22.08 -9.52 -13.48
N VAL A 110 21.24 -8.52 -13.83
CA VAL A 110 21.67 -7.24 -14.41
C VAL A 110 22.63 -6.48 -13.46
N ASN A 111 22.34 -6.47 -12.16
CA ASN A 111 23.17 -5.75 -11.20
C ASN A 111 24.50 -6.44 -10.88
N ARG A 112 24.62 -7.74 -11.13
CA ARG A 112 25.84 -8.53 -10.89
C ARG A 112 26.73 -8.70 -12.12
N GLN A 113 26.20 -8.45 -13.33
CA GLN A 113 27.00 -8.50 -14.55
C GLN A 113 27.92 -7.29 -14.67
N ILE A 114 29.11 -7.51 -15.22
CA ILE A 114 30.02 -6.42 -15.56
C ILE A 114 29.34 -5.55 -16.62
N ASN A 115 29.22 -4.27 -16.32
CA ASN A 115 28.75 -3.28 -17.29
C ASN A 115 29.95 -2.82 -18.11
N GLU A 116 29.88 -3.00 -19.43
CA GLU A 116 30.99 -2.70 -20.37
C GLU A 116 31.46 -1.23 -20.30
N THR A 117 30.51 -0.30 -20.02
CA THR A 117 30.84 1.15 -19.95
C THR A 117 31.60 1.52 -18.69
N ILE A 118 31.28 0.86 -17.55
CA ILE A 118 31.88 1.16 -16.25
C ILE A 118 32.97 0.14 -15.82
N GLY A 119 33.09 -0.96 -16.53
CA GLY A 119 34.10 -2.00 -16.28
C GLY A 119 33.89 -2.85 -15.01
N VAL A 120 32.80 -2.59 -14.25
CA VAL A 120 32.48 -3.30 -13.00
C VAL A 120 30.98 -3.56 -12.89
N PRO A 121 30.56 -4.54 -12.08
CA PRO A 121 29.13 -4.74 -11.78
C PRO A 121 28.52 -3.51 -11.10
N PRO A 122 27.31 -3.08 -11.49
CA PRO A 122 26.63 -1.92 -10.87
C PRO A 122 26.48 -2.03 -9.34
N ILE A 123 26.30 -3.24 -8.82
CA ILE A 123 26.17 -3.47 -7.37
C ILE A 123 27.41 -3.03 -6.58
N MET A 124 28.60 -3.11 -7.18
CA MET A 124 29.84 -2.67 -6.51
C MET A 124 29.89 -1.16 -6.35
N LEU A 125 29.45 -0.41 -7.35
CA LEU A 125 29.37 1.06 -7.26
C LEU A 125 28.27 1.49 -6.31
N PHE A 126 27.15 0.77 -6.32
CA PHE A 126 26.04 1.04 -5.44
C PHE A 126 26.40 0.92 -3.95
N GLN A 127 27.35 0.05 -3.57
CA GLN A 127 27.83 -0.03 -2.18
C GLN A 127 28.37 1.31 -1.65
N LYS A 128 29.04 2.08 -2.52
CA LYS A 128 29.54 3.43 -2.17
C LYS A 128 28.41 4.46 -2.14
N GLU A 129 27.44 4.36 -3.07
CA GLU A 129 26.30 5.28 -3.14
C GLU A 129 25.32 5.09 -1.97
N LYS A 130 25.25 3.88 -1.40
CA LYS A 130 24.34 3.53 -0.32
C LYS A 130 24.49 4.41 0.92
N GLU A 131 25.71 4.88 1.19
CA GLU A 131 26.00 5.76 2.33
C GLU A 131 25.32 7.14 2.22
N TYR A 132 24.98 7.57 1.00
CA TYR A 132 24.33 8.86 0.71
C TYR A 132 22.80 8.78 0.68
N LEU A 133 22.23 7.59 0.84
CA LEU A 133 20.78 7.43 0.91
C LEU A 133 20.26 7.93 2.26
N LYS A 134 19.11 8.61 2.22
CA LYS A 134 18.38 8.97 3.43
C LYS A 134 17.68 7.73 4.00
N PRO A 135 17.45 7.68 5.32
CA PRO A 135 16.67 6.59 5.91
C PRO A 135 15.26 6.52 5.32
N LEU A 136 14.71 5.31 5.24
CA LEU A 136 13.31 5.11 4.87
C LEU A 136 12.39 5.78 5.91
N PRO A 137 11.27 6.37 5.50
CA PRO A 137 10.23 6.83 6.41
C PRO A 137 9.67 5.68 7.25
N SER A 138 8.95 6.02 8.33
CA SER A 138 8.29 5.02 9.16
C SER A 138 7.32 4.16 8.33
N ASN A 139 7.13 2.89 8.74
CA ASN A 139 6.18 1.99 8.09
C ASN A 139 4.76 2.57 8.04
N LYS A 140 4.40 3.41 9.02
CA LYS A 140 3.11 4.13 9.05
C LYS A 140 2.94 5.02 7.81
N VAL A 141 4.00 5.76 7.43
CA VAL A 141 4.00 6.62 6.24
C VAL A 141 4.02 5.79 4.96
N LEU A 142 4.89 4.79 4.87
CA LEU A 142 4.98 3.92 3.69
C LEU A 142 3.66 3.21 3.41
N ASN A 143 3.05 2.62 4.44
CA ASN A 143 1.80 1.89 4.33
C ASN A 143 0.61 2.76 3.90
N SER A 144 0.61 4.06 4.22
CA SER A 144 -0.45 4.98 3.78
C SER A 144 -0.50 5.18 2.25
N TYR A 145 0.59 4.86 1.55
CA TYR A 145 0.69 4.95 0.08
C TYR A 145 0.72 3.58 -0.61
N LEU A 146 1.16 2.52 0.08
CA LEU A 146 1.26 1.18 -0.49
C LEU A 146 -0.09 0.52 -0.68
N TYR A 147 -1.06 0.84 0.16
CA TYR A 147 -2.37 0.18 0.18
C TYR A 147 -3.48 1.17 -0.15
N ASP A 148 -4.48 0.69 -0.90
CA ASP A 148 -5.69 1.48 -1.12
C ASP A 148 -6.47 1.56 0.18
N THR A 149 -6.75 2.77 0.62
CA THR A 149 -7.61 3.02 1.76
C THR A 149 -8.98 3.46 1.26
N GLN A 150 -10.00 2.68 1.58
CA GLN A 150 -11.39 3.11 1.47
C GLN A 150 -11.79 3.79 2.77
N THR A 151 -12.75 4.69 2.71
CA THR A 151 -13.29 5.32 3.92
C THR A 151 -14.73 4.87 4.14
N SER A 152 -15.11 4.67 5.40
CA SER A 152 -16.48 4.38 5.78
C SER A 152 -16.83 5.10 7.08
N LYS A 153 -18.06 5.64 7.15
CA LYS A 153 -18.58 6.28 8.36
C LYS A 153 -19.19 5.23 9.28
N VAL A 154 -18.91 5.36 10.57
CA VAL A 154 -19.48 4.48 11.60
C VAL A 154 -20.89 4.91 11.94
N SER A 155 -21.82 3.96 11.94
CA SER A 155 -23.21 4.16 12.33
C SER A 155 -23.38 4.23 13.85
N ASN A 156 -24.59 4.57 14.31
CA ASN A 156 -24.94 4.61 15.74
C ASN A 156 -24.89 3.20 16.40
N GLU A 157 -24.96 2.14 15.59
CA GLU A 157 -24.82 0.75 16.06
C GLU A 157 -23.35 0.31 16.16
N SER A 158 -22.40 1.24 16.10
CA SER A 158 -20.95 0.93 16.08
C SER A 158 -20.53 0.03 14.91
N LEU A 159 -21.20 0.15 13.76
CA LEU A 159 -20.94 -0.60 12.55
C LEU A 159 -20.48 0.34 11.42
N PHE A 160 -19.59 -0.14 10.59
CA PHE A 160 -19.24 0.49 9.32
C PHE A 160 -19.45 -0.49 8.16
N TYR A 161 -19.63 0.04 6.96
CA TYR A 161 -19.92 -0.75 5.76
C TYR A 161 -18.68 -0.98 4.91
N TYR A 162 -18.50 -2.22 4.44
CA TYR A 162 -17.45 -2.60 3.51
C TYR A 162 -17.88 -3.77 2.61
N LYS A 163 -17.83 -3.58 1.28
CA LYS A 163 -18.11 -4.61 0.24
C LYS A 163 -19.37 -5.46 0.50
N GLY A 164 -20.48 -4.85 0.85
CA GLY A 164 -21.76 -5.56 1.07
C GLY A 164 -22.00 -6.03 2.50
N SER A 165 -21.00 -5.95 3.38
CA SER A 165 -21.06 -6.40 4.77
C SER A 165 -20.84 -5.27 5.75
N LYS A 166 -21.38 -5.41 6.96
CA LYS A 166 -21.16 -4.49 8.08
C LYS A 166 -20.21 -5.11 9.08
N TYR A 167 -19.31 -4.31 9.66
CA TYR A 167 -18.28 -4.73 10.62
C TYR A 167 -18.29 -3.82 11.83
N SER A 168 -18.09 -4.39 13.02
CA SER A 168 -18.13 -3.64 14.27
C SER A 168 -16.81 -2.95 14.61
N VAL A 169 -16.90 -1.85 15.33
CA VAL A 169 -15.77 -1.14 15.97
C VAL A 169 -16.14 -0.75 17.39
N PRO A 170 -15.18 -0.38 18.25
CA PRO A 170 -15.45 0.17 19.58
C PRO A 170 -16.39 1.39 19.51
N THR A 171 -17.26 1.51 20.49
CA THR A 171 -18.33 2.53 20.54
C THR A 171 -17.83 3.96 20.47
N LYS A 172 -16.62 4.22 20.94
CA LYS A 172 -15.98 5.56 20.89
C LYS A 172 -15.77 6.10 19.48
N PHE A 173 -15.88 5.24 18.43
CA PHE A 173 -15.74 5.66 17.03
C PHE A 173 -17.08 5.89 16.33
N ILE A 174 -18.19 5.86 17.03
CA ILE A 174 -19.52 6.23 16.48
C ILE A 174 -19.44 7.62 15.84
N ASN A 175 -20.03 7.75 14.64
CA ASN A 175 -20.03 8.96 13.81
C ASN A 175 -18.68 9.41 13.26
N HIS A 176 -17.58 8.70 13.55
CA HIS A 176 -16.27 8.97 12.92
C HIS A 176 -16.16 8.30 11.56
N THR A 177 -15.30 8.86 10.72
CA THR A 177 -14.92 8.27 9.44
C THR A 177 -13.62 7.49 9.62
N LEU A 178 -13.65 6.21 9.27
CA LEU A 178 -12.53 5.28 9.39
C LEU A 178 -11.87 5.05 8.03
N ASN A 179 -10.58 4.77 8.04
CA ASN A 179 -9.83 4.32 6.88
C ASN A 179 -9.72 2.79 6.91
N LEU A 180 -10.06 2.16 5.81
CA LEU A 180 -10.14 0.70 5.66
C LEU A 180 -9.06 0.24 4.69
N ARG A 181 -8.35 -0.83 5.05
CA ARG A 181 -7.35 -1.48 4.21
C ARG A 181 -7.59 -2.97 4.17
N GLU A 182 -7.73 -3.52 2.97
CA GLU A 182 -7.78 -4.96 2.76
C GLU A 182 -6.38 -5.50 2.47
N GLU A 183 -6.02 -6.59 3.13
CA GLU A 183 -4.78 -7.32 2.91
C GLU A 183 -4.93 -8.77 3.36
N ASN A 184 -4.58 -9.75 2.50
CA ASN A 184 -4.61 -11.17 2.82
C ASN A 184 -5.94 -11.64 3.43
N ASN A 185 -7.07 -11.27 2.82
CA ASN A 185 -8.43 -11.56 3.28
C ASN A 185 -8.76 -11.04 4.69
N LYS A 186 -8.01 -10.03 5.15
CA LYS A 186 -8.25 -9.31 6.41
C LYS A 186 -8.54 -7.85 6.13
N LEU A 187 -9.46 -7.29 6.90
CA LEU A 187 -9.85 -5.89 6.86
C LEU A 187 -9.24 -5.17 8.07
N TYR A 188 -8.24 -4.36 7.81
CA TYR A 188 -7.56 -3.50 8.78
C TYR A 188 -8.29 -2.17 8.87
N VAL A 189 -8.67 -1.78 10.06
CA VAL A 189 -9.48 -0.58 10.32
C VAL A 189 -8.64 0.44 11.07
N TYR A 190 -8.54 1.66 10.52
CA TYR A 190 -7.73 2.73 11.07
C TYR A 190 -8.55 3.98 11.35
N TYR A 191 -8.18 4.70 12.40
CA TYR A 191 -8.62 6.07 12.66
C TYR A 191 -7.39 6.98 12.77
N ASN A 192 -7.34 8.03 11.98
CA ASN A 192 -6.21 8.98 11.87
C ASN A 192 -4.85 8.35 11.56
N LYS A 193 -4.61 7.18 11.29
CA LYS A 193 -3.39 6.38 11.11
C LYS A 193 -3.16 5.36 12.23
N ASP A 194 -3.99 5.30 13.26
CA ASP A 194 -3.87 4.29 14.32
C ASP A 194 -4.76 3.09 13.98
N LEU A 195 -4.19 1.89 14.10
CA LEU A 195 -4.92 0.64 13.90
C LEU A 195 -5.88 0.44 15.08
N ILE A 196 -7.18 0.35 14.77
CA ILE A 196 -8.24 0.16 15.77
C ILE A 196 -8.55 -1.31 15.96
N THR A 197 -8.78 -2.01 14.85
CA THR A 197 -9.17 -3.41 14.86
C THR A 197 -8.88 -4.07 13.52
N ILE A 198 -8.88 -5.42 13.50
CA ILE A 198 -8.71 -6.23 12.29
C ILE A 198 -9.86 -7.21 12.24
N HIS A 199 -10.60 -7.28 11.14
CA HIS A 199 -11.62 -8.29 10.88
C HIS A 199 -11.15 -9.28 9.82
N ASN A 200 -11.61 -10.51 9.88
CA ASN A 200 -11.57 -11.41 8.73
C ASN A 200 -12.70 -11.01 7.77
N ILE A 201 -12.41 -10.94 6.47
CA ILE A 201 -13.44 -10.67 5.47
C ILE A 201 -14.37 -11.87 5.40
N SER A 202 -15.67 -11.62 5.44
CA SER A 202 -16.72 -12.63 5.53
C SER A 202 -17.86 -12.26 4.59
N ASN A 203 -18.58 -13.26 4.11
CA ASN A 203 -19.81 -13.08 3.32
C ASN A 203 -21.05 -12.83 4.19
N LYS A 204 -20.92 -12.86 5.52
CA LYS A 204 -22.02 -12.55 6.44
C LYS A 204 -22.36 -11.07 6.35
N TYR A 205 -23.64 -10.73 6.34
CA TYR A 205 -24.09 -9.35 6.26
C TYR A 205 -23.63 -8.51 7.47
N ILE A 206 -23.62 -9.08 8.69
CA ILE A 206 -23.21 -8.39 9.92
C ILE A 206 -22.10 -9.20 10.61
N ASN A 207 -20.98 -8.54 10.92
CA ASN A 207 -19.80 -9.11 11.54
C ASN A 207 -19.45 -8.33 12.82
N TYR A 208 -19.97 -8.78 13.96
CA TYR A 208 -19.63 -8.23 15.25
C TYR A 208 -18.46 -8.99 15.88
N LYS A 209 -17.53 -8.25 16.50
CA LYS A 209 -16.62 -8.79 17.51
C LYS A 209 -17.29 -8.75 18.87
N GLN A 210 -17.16 -9.81 19.64
CA GLN A 210 -17.75 -9.90 20.98
C GLN A 210 -17.31 -8.74 21.88
N GLU A 211 -16.04 -8.35 21.81
CA GLU A 211 -15.46 -7.23 22.57
C GLU A 211 -16.22 -5.92 22.33
N HIS A 212 -16.48 -5.58 21.04
CA HIS A 212 -17.19 -4.36 20.67
C HIS A 212 -18.67 -4.39 21.07
N TYR A 213 -19.26 -5.58 21.01
CA TYR A 213 -20.66 -5.79 21.38
C TYR A 213 -20.83 -5.64 22.90
N ASN A 214 -19.93 -6.22 23.69
CA ASN A 214 -19.91 -6.10 25.15
C ASN A 214 -19.75 -4.65 25.60
N GLU A 215 -18.82 -3.89 24.97
CA GLU A 215 -18.63 -2.45 25.25
C GLU A 215 -19.93 -1.66 25.06
N GLY A 216 -20.67 -1.94 23.97
CA GLY A 216 -21.98 -1.34 23.73
C GLY A 216 -22.99 -1.64 24.84
N PHE A 217 -23.04 -2.89 25.32
CA PHE A 217 -23.94 -3.30 26.39
C PHE A 217 -23.59 -2.71 27.75
N MET A 218 -22.28 -2.62 28.08
CA MET A 218 -21.83 -1.98 29.33
C MET A 218 -22.31 -0.54 29.44
N ASN A 219 -22.35 0.19 28.34
CA ASN A 219 -22.83 1.56 28.32
C ASN A 219 -24.34 1.67 28.59
N ILE A 220 -25.11 0.63 28.27
CA ILE A 220 -26.57 0.60 28.39
C ILE A 220 -27.00 -0.08 29.71
N LEU A 221 -26.37 -1.19 30.08
CA LEU A 221 -26.77 -2.04 31.20
C LEU A 221 -25.86 -1.82 32.44
N LYS A 222 -25.87 -0.61 32.97
CA LYS A 222 -25.01 -0.19 34.11
C LYS A 222 -25.18 -1.02 35.39
N ASN A 223 -26.27 -1.78 35.52
CA ASN A 223 -26.63 -2.52 36.73
C ASN A 223 -26.32 -4.02 36.64
N LYS A 224 -25.65 -4.48 35.57
CA LYS A 224 -25.30 -5.90 35.39
C LYS A 224 -23.81 -6.15 35.55
N THR A 225 -23.48 -7.36 36.01
CA THR A 225 -22.08 -7.81 36.13
C THR A 225 -21.49 -8.13 34.75
N GLN A 226 -20.16 -8.15 34.66
CA GLN A 226 -19.47 -8.48 33.39
C GLN A 226 -19.89 -9.85 32.85
N ASP A 227 -20.01 -10.86 33.71
CA ASP A 227 -20.38 -12.23 33.30
C ASP A 227 -21.82 -12.31 32.77
N GLU A 228 -22.76 -11.53 33.34
CA GLU A 228 -24.13 -11.43 32.82
C GLU A 228 -24.15 -10.77 31.43
N ILE A 229 -23.36 -9.69 31.25
CA ILE A 229 -23.23 -9.00 29.96
C ILE A 229 -22.66 -9.94 28.91
N ASP A 230 -21.58 -10.68 29.24
CA ASP A 230 -20.95 -11.64 28.32
C ASP A 230 -21.92 -12.75 27.91
N THR A 231 -22.75 -13.24 28.85
CA THR A 231 -23.75 -14.28 28.59
C THR A 231 -24.85 -13.77 27.64
N ILE A 232 -25.35 -12.56 27.88
CA ILE A 232 -26.36 -11.93 27.04
C ILE A 232 -25.79 -11.65 25.64
N ALA A 233 -24.56 -11.10 25.59
CA ALA A 233 -23.91 -10.78 24.35
C ALA A 233 -23.69 -12.02 23.46
N ARG A 234 -23.23 -13.14 24.03
CA ARG A 234 -23.07 -14.42 23.28
C ARG A 234 -24.39 -14.90 22.68
N LYS A 235 -25.46 -14.92 23.48
CA LYS A 235 -26.79 -15.36 23.00
C LYS A 235 -27.26 -14.49 21.84
N ASN A 236 -27.11 -13.17 21.95
CA ASN A 236 -27.53 -12.24 20.90
C ASN A 236 -26.66 -12.33 19.65
N LEU A 237 -25.34 -12.48 19.79
CA LEU A 237 -24.42 -12.68 18.66
C LEU A 237 -24.70 -13.99 17.91
N ASP A 238 -25.04 -15.07 18.62
CA ASP A 238 -25.46 -16.34 18.00
C ASP A 238 -26.74 -16.16 17.18
N LEU A 239 -27.68 -15.38 17.68
CA LEU A 239 -28.92 -15.06 16.96
C LEU A 239 -28.63 -14.22 15.69
N ILE A 240 -27.82 -13.16 15.83
CA ILE A 240 -27.39 -12.31 14.71
C ILE A 240 -26.66 -13.12 13.65
N ASN A 241 -25.77 -14.02 14.06
CA ASN A 241 -25.04 -14.87 13.13
C ASN A 241 -25.96 -15.78 12.31
N ARG A 242 -26.95 -16.41 12.96
CA ARG A 242 -27.98 -17.25 12.28
C ARG A 242 -28.82 -16.44 11.29
N LEU A 243 -29.19 -15.22 11.62
CA LEU A 243 -29.97 -14.35 10.75
C LEU A 243 -29.14 -13.75 9.59
N SER A 244 -27.81 -13.74 9.72
CA SER A 244 -26.89 -13.18 8.69
C SER A 244 -26.42 -14.24 7.68
N GLU A 245 -26.80 -15.50 7.84
CA GLU A 245 -26.46 -16.65 6.95
C GLU A 245 -27.55 -16.92 5.89
N VAL A 246 -28.56 -16.06 5.74
CA VAL A 246 -29.65 -16.18 4.78
C VAL A 246 -29.37 -15.43 3.48
#